data_66072c9c07da51c62a8e36a1a672e835
#
_entry.id   66072c9c07da51c62a8e36a1a672e835
#
_cell.length_a   1.000
_cell.length_b   1.000
_cell.length_c   1.000
_cell.angle_alpha   90.00
_cell.angle_beta   90.00
_cell.angle_gamma   90.00
#
_symmetry.space_group_name_H-M   'P 1'
#
loop_
_entity.id
_entity.type
_entity.pdbx_description
1 polymer ?
#
loop_
_entity_poly.entity_id
_entity_poly.type
_entity_poly.pdbx_seq_one_letter_code
_entity_poly.pdbx_strand_id
1 'polypeptide(L)'
;MKKFKIASIATSMLLALSVVSFSAAPAQAAVDRSGKNCYVQGEVFSSSGITVTCEKTATGLKYTKSRALKGSLTVVCGATEAWCGAMTEAFTKKTGVSTKFVRLSSGETVARLDAAKANPEFDVWHGGPADGFGVARIGGLIDKYASPTRAMIPTKYQNVDGFWTGVYVGALGFCSNTKELKRLGVKVPTSWADLLNPALKKNISTAHPSTSGTAFTTLWTQVIRLGGETEGLEYMAKMHNNVLQYTKSGVGPVAITGRGEVAVGLVFSHDCVAGAEQGLPLKVSFPSEGTGYEIGGVALVKGSKNPDAAKSYIDFALSSQAQNLGPTVAAYQVLTNPKTKYDRRMVTLSKLKIVDYDFDKAAAAKKALTAKFDATIAAAPKS
;
A
#
# COMPACT_ATOMS: atom_id res chain seq x y z
N MET A 1 25.08 -71.65 33.44
CA MET A 1 23.84 -71.40 32.72
C MET A 1 22.79 -70.91 33.73
N LYS A 2 22.63 -69.60 33.87
CA LYS A 2 21.66 -68.96 34.78
C LYS A 2 20.60 -68.22 33.91
N LYS A 3 19.35 -68.71 34.04
CA LYS A 3 18.16 -68.16 33.39
C LYS A 3 17.75 -66.88 34.14
N PHE A 4 17.73 -65.73 33.47
CA PHE A 4 17.08 -64.52 33.98
C PHE A 4 15.64 -64.48 33.51
N LYS A 5 14.71 -64.36 34.46
CA LYS A 5 13.27 -64.06 34.22
C LYS A 5 13.08 -62.56 34.10
N ILE A 6 12.50 -62.13 33.00
CA ILE A 6 12.06 -60.78 32.83
C ILE A 6 10.60 -60.68 33.29
N ALA A 7 10.36 -59.84 34.29
CA ALA A 7 9.01 -59.55 34.77
C ALA A 7 8.51 -58.28 33.98
N SER A 8 7.40 -58.48 33.27
CA SER A 8 6.70 -57.35 32.61
C SER A 8 5.85 -56.62 33.64
N ILE A 9 6.15 -55.35 33.86
CA ILE A 9 5.30 -54.44 34.61
C ILE A 9 4.48 -53.64 33.57
N ALA A 10 3.18 -53.92 33.49
CA ALA A 10 2.22 -53.15 32.72
C ALA A 10 1.81 -51.92 33.50
N THR A 11 2.30 -50.76 33.09
CA THR A 11 1.89 -49.47 33.66
C THR A 11 0.70 -48.95 32.83
N SER A 12 -0.49 -49.03 33.39
CA SER A 12 -1.71 -48.45 32.82
C SER A 12 -1.66 -46.90 32.95
N MET A 13 -1.44 -46.21 31.85
CA MET A 13 -1.48 -44.75 31.78
C MET A 13 -2.92 -44.32 31.47
N LEU A 14 -3.67 -43.92 32.50
CA LEU A 14 -4.97 -43.22 32.32
C LEU A 14 -4.72 -41.87 31.68
N LEU A 15 -5.09 -41.72 30.39
CA LEU A 15 -5.22 -40.41 29.77
C LEU A 15 -6.48 -39.73 30.31
N ALA A 16 -6.29 -38.75 31.19
CA ALA A 16 -7.35 -37.82 31.52
C ALA A 16 -7.53 -36.83 30.36
N LEU A 17 -8.57 -37.05 29.54
CA LEU A 17 -9.03 -36.01 28.59
C LEU A 17 -9.60 -34.83 29.38
N SER A 18 -8.82 -33.78 29.55
CA SER A 18 -9.32 -32.49 29.99
C SER A 18 -10.09 -31.85 28.84
N VAL A 19 -11.42 -31.90 28.88
CA VAL A 19 -12.30 -31.11 28.02
C VAL A 19 -12.09 -29.65 28.39
N VAL A 20 -11.29 -28.94 27.60
CA VAL A 20 -11.19 -27.49 27.69
C VAL A 20 -12.48 -26.93 27.12
N SER A 21 -13.42 -26.61 27.99
CA SER A 21 -14.63 -25.85 27.64
C SER A 21 -14.19 -24.45 27.24
N PHE A 22 -14.14 -24.20 25.93
CA PHE A 22 -14.06 -22.82 25.42
C PHE A 22 -15.37 -22.10 25.81
N SER A 23 -15.33 -21.38 26.91
CA SER A 23 -16.36 -20.40 27.21
C SER A 23 -16.29 -19.34 26.13
N ALA A 24 -17.25 -19.33 25.19
CA ALA A 24 -17.43 -18.20 24.29
C ALA A 24 -17.58 -16.95 25.14
N ALA A 25 -16.63 -16.01 25.04
CA ALA A 25 -16.78 -14.72 25.68
C ALA A 25 -18.13 -14.12 25.24
N PRO A 26 -18.91 -13.56 26.18
CA PRO A 26 -20.20 -12.98 25.83
C PRO A 26 -19.99 -11.94 24.73
N ALA A 27 -20.76 -12.05 23.63
CA ALA A 27 -20.75 -11.07 22.57
C ALA A 27 -21.01 -9.70 23.22
N GLN A 28 -20.03 -8.80 23.16
CA GLN A 28 -20.18 -7.45 23.68
C GLN A 28 -21.38 -6.80 22.98
N ALA A 29 -22.38 -6.41 23.75
CA ALA A 29 -23.57 -5.75 23.22
C ALA A 29 -23.19 -4.56 22.35
N ALA A 30 -23.86 -4.43 21.20
CA ALA A 30 -23.62 -3.32 20.28
C ALA A 30 -23.83 -1.98 21.00
N VAL A 31 -22.82 -1.13 21.01
CA VAL A 31 -22.94 0.22 21.59
C VAL A 31 -23.51 1.15 20.54
N ASP A 32 -24.80 1.48 20.68
CA ASP A 32 -25.45 2.50 19.86
C ASP A 32 -25.18 3.91 20.45
N ARG A 33 -24.46 4.74 19.71
CA ARG A 33 -24.20 6.13 20.06
C ARG A 33 -25.12 7.13 19.36
N SER A 34 -26.15 6.67 18.64
CA SER A 34 -27.08 7.55 17.94
C SER A 34 -27.69 8.60 18.89
N GLY A 35 -27.72 9.85 18.46
CA GLY A 35 -28.22 10.99 19.25
C GLY A 35 -27.27 11.47 20.34
N LYS A 36 -26.17 10.78 20.65
CA LYS A 36 -25.17 11.24 21.62
C LYS A 36 -24.32 12.35 21.01
N ASN A 37 -23.82 13.25 21.86
CA ASN A 37 -22.89 14.29 21.43
C ASN A 37 -21.59 13.67 20.94
N CYS A 38 -21.02 14.28 19.90
CA CYS A 38 -19.70 13.99 19.37
C CYS A 38 -18.90 15.29 19.25
N TYR A 39 -17.58 15.19 19.08
CA TYR A 39 -16.70 16.36 19.18
C TYR A 39 -15.97 16.68 17.89
N VAL A 40 -15.97 15.77 16.96
CA VAL A 40 -15.28 15.92 15.66
C VAL A 40 -16.26 15.60 14.55
N GLN A 41 -16.64 16.60 13.78
CA GLN A 41 -17.50 16.41 12.61
C GLN A 41 -16.86 15.44 11.63
N GLY A 42 -17.63 14.46 11.16
CA GLY A 42 -17.15 13.39 10.30
C GLY A 42 -16.53 12.20 11.05
N GLU A 43 -16.41 12.24 12.38
CA GLU A 43 -15.98 11.08 13.16
C GLU A 43 -16.98 9.94 12.98
N VAL A 44 -16.48 8.76 12.60
CA VAL A 44 -17.31 7.56 12.43
C VAL A 44 -17.07 6.62 13.61
N PHE A 45 -18.15 6.21 14.25
CA PHE A 45 -18.13 5.16 15.27
C PHE A 45 -18.95 3.96 14.79
N SER A 46 -18.35 2.77 14.82
CA SER A 46 -19.05 1.53 14.49
C SER A 46 -18.88 0.50 15.60
N SER A 47 -19.95 -0.20 15.90
CA SER A 47 -19.98 -1.30 16.87
C SER A 47 -21.04 -2.32 16.49
N SER A 48 -20.63 -3.59 16.28
CA SER A 48 -21.52 -4.73 16.04
C SER A 48 -22.64 -4.46 15.02
N GLY A 49 -22.26 -3.93 13.84
CA GLY A 49 -23.19 -3.66 12.73
C GLY A 49 -23.97 -2.34 12.81
N ILE A 50 -23.74 -1.55 13.87
CA ILE A 50 -24.26 -0.18 13.97
C ILE A 50 -23.12 0.78 13.65
N THR A 51 -23.29 1.60 12.61
CA THR A 51 -22.40 2.69 12.27
C THR A 51 -23.13 4.01 12.50
N VAL A 52 -22.44 4.94 13.15
CA VAL A 52 -22.92 6.31 13.35
C VAL A 52 -21.85 7.30 12.94
N THR A 53 -22.27 8.42 12.36
CA THR A 53 -21.36 9.49 11.91
C THR A 53 -21.66 10.74 12.75
N CYS A 54 -20.62 11.45 13.16
CA CYS A 54 -20.74 12.73 13.84
C CYS A 54 -21.12 13.82 12.84
N GLU A 55 -22.33 14.32 12.88
CA GLU A 55 -22.86 15.32 11.96
C GLU A 55 -23.32 16.56 12.69
N LYS A 56 -23.28 17.70 12.00
CA LYS A 56 -23.83 18.96 12.49
C LYS A 56 -25.36 18.89 12.41
N THR A 57 -26.01 18.92 13.54
CA THR A 57 -27.47 18.97 13.66
C THR A 57 -27.91 20.36 14.13
N ALA A 58 -29.22 20.60 14.17
CA ALA A 58 -29.78 21.84 14.73
C ALA A 58 -29.39 22.09 16.19
N THR A 59 -29.03 21.03 16.93
CA THR A 59 -28.69 21.08 18.38
C THR A 59 -27.20 20.81 18.65
N GLY A 60 -26.32 20.98 17.65
CA GLY A 60 -24.87 20.77 17.75
C GLY A 60 -24.38 19.52 17.05
N LEU A 61 -23.12 19.11 17.34
CA LEU A 61 -22.54 17.90 16.78
C LEU A 61 -23.11 16.65 17.51
N LYS A 62 -23.78 15.77 16.74
CA LYS A 62 -24.33 14.52 17.28
C LYS A 62 -24.05 13.35 16.35
N TYR A 63 -23.93 12.16 16.94
CA TYR A 63 -23.90 10.94 16.17
C TYR A 63 -25.28 10.66 15.55
N THR A 64 -25.33 10.63 14.22
CA THR A 64 -26.50 10.22 13.45
C THR A 64 -26.38 8.75 13.07
N LYS A 65 -27.47 7.98 13.16
CA LYS A 65 -27.48 6.55 12.86
C LYS A 65 -27.33 6.32 11.36
N SER A 66 -26.24 5.70 10.96
CA SER A 66 -26.15 5.15 9.64
C SER A 66 -26.91 3.82 9.56
N ARG A 67 -27.36 3.50 8.36
CA ARG A 67 -28.05 2.23 8.06
C ARG A 67 -27.17 1.07 8.48
N ALA A 68 -27.74 0.01 9.08
CA ALA A 68 -27.00 -1.22 9.35
C ALA A 68 -26.38 -1.75 8.06
N LEU A 69 -25.05 -1.88 8.07
CA LEU A 69 -24.31 -2.39 6.92
C LEU A 69 -24.64 -3.88 6.73
N LYS A 70 -24.91 -4.27 5.49
CA LYS A 70 -25.20 -5.65 5.12
C LYS A 70 -24.31 -6.10 3.97
N GLY A 71 -24.23 -7.41 3.77
CA GLY A 71 -23.52 -8.00 2.63
C GLY A 71 -22.02 -8.23 2.89
N SER A 72 -21.27 -8.27 1.81
CA SER A 72 -19.83 -8.49 1.83
C SER A 72 -19.12 -7.38 1.05
N LEU A 73 -17.86 -7.15 1.33
CA LEU A 73 -17.02 -6.16 0.68
C LEU A 73 -15.79 -6.81 0.07
N THR A 74 -15.48 -6.48 -1.17
CA THR A 74 -14.24 -6.90 -1.82
C THR A 74 -13.37 -5.67 -2.11
N VAL A 75 -12.19 -5.63 -1.49
CA VAL A 75 -11.21 -4.54 -1.62
C VAL A 75 -10.11 -4.97 -2.58
N VAL A 76 -9.87 -4.23 -3.67
CA VAL A 76 -8.60 -4.35 -4.38
C VAL A 76 -7.56 -3.51 -3.64
N CYS A 77 -6.44 -4.12 -3.26
CA CYS A 77 -5.47 -3.50 -2.38
C CYS A 77 -4.08 -3.41 -3.03
N GLY A 78 -3.54 -2.21 -3.12
CA GLY A 78 -2.19 -1.92 -3.64
C GLY A 78 -1.12 -1.76 -2.57
N ALA A 79 -1.48 -1.75 -1.28
CA ALA A 79 -0.55 -1.72 -0.16
C ALA A 79 0.13 -3.09 0.07
N THR A 80 0.94 -3.24 1.12
CA THR A 80 1.50 -4.53 1.50
C THR A 80 0.40 -5.50 1.91
N GLU A 81 0.57 -6.80 1.62
CA GLU A 81 -0.44 -7.81 1.89
C GLU A 81 -0.83 -7.86 3.38
N ALA A 82 0.15 -7.75 4.26
CA ALA A 82 -0.08 -7.72 5.70
C ALA A 82 -0.96 -6.54 6.14
N TRP A 83 -0.76 -5.36 5.54
CA TRP A 83 -1.60 -4.20 5.87
C TRP A 83 -2.99 -4.33 5.26
N CYS A 84 -3.12 -4.82 4.03
CA CYS A 84 -4.41 -5.12 3.42
C CYS A 84 -5.24 -6.09 4.30
N GLY A 85 -4.60 -7.16 4.81
CA GLY A 85 -5.21 -8.12 5.73
C GLY A 85 -5.65 -7.48 7.05
N ALA A 86 -4.75 -6.74 7.72
CA ALA A 86 -5.06 -6.07 8.97
C ALA A 86 -6.22 -5.06 8.84
N MET A 87 -6.29 -4.33 7.73
CA MET A 87 -7.37 -3.37 7.45
C MET A 87 -8.72 -4.06 7.25
N THR A 88 -8.76 -5.11 6.44
CA THR A 88 -10.01 -5.83 6.13
C THR A 88 -10.52 -6.61 7.34
N GLU A 89 -9.63 -7.23 8.10
CA GLU A 89 -9.97 -7.92 9.35
C GLU A 89 -10.52 -6.93 10.40
N ALA A 90 -9.83 -5.82 10.62
CA ALA A 90 -10.27 -4.81 11.57
C ALA A 90 -11.61 -4.17 11.18
N PHE A 91 -11.86 -3.95 9.88
CA PHE A 91 -13.14 -3.47 9.39
C PHE A 91 -14.24 -4.51 9.60
N THR A 92 -13.99 -5.78 9.27
CA THR A 92 -14.94 -6.90 9.52
C THR A 92 -15.28 -6.97 11.00
N LYS A 93 -14.28 -6.97 11.88
CA LYS A 93 -14.49 -7.01 13.35
C LYS A 93 -15.29 -5.81 13.86
N LYS A 94 -15.07 -4.62 13.28
CA LYS A 94 -15.75 -3.39 13.69
C LYS A 94 -17.19 -3.32 13.24
N THR A 95 -17.51 -3.82 12.03
CA THR A 95 -18.80 -3.59 11.36
C THR A 95 -19.68 -4.82 11.20
N GLY A 96 -19.10 -6.02 11.30
CA GLY A 96 -19.77 -7.27 10.96
C GLY A 96 -19.85 -7.55 9.45
N VAL A 97 -19.39 -6.63 8.57
CA VAL A 97 -19.35 -6.83 7.13
C VAL A 97 -18.20 -7.76 6.77
N SER A 98 -18.49 -8.92 6.19
CA SER A 98 -17.46 -9.83 5.69
C SER A 98 -16.64 -9.15 4.61
N THR A 99 -15.39 -8.83 4.90
CA THR A 99 -14.52 -8.05 4.01
C THR A 99 -13.33 -8.88 3.56
N LYS A 100 -13.15 -8.98 2.25
CA LYS A 100 -12.03 -9.68 1.60
C LYS A 100 -11.18 -8.70 0.82
N PHE A 101 -9.93 -9.06 0.56
CA PHE A 101 -9.09 -8.29 -0.33
C PHE A 101 -8.44 -9.15 -1.41
N VAL A 102 -8.08 -8.50 -2.51
CA VAL A 102 -7.21 -9.04 -3.56
C VAL A 102 -6.04 -8.08 -3.70
N ARG A 103 -4.83 -8.58 -3.52
CA ARG A 103 -3.63 -7.76 -3.67
C ARG A 103 -3.24 -7.68 -5.14
N LEU A 104 -3.23 -6.45 -5.70
CA LEU A 104 -2.78 -6.17 -7.06
C LEU A 104 -1.87 -4.94 -7.08
N SER A 105 -0.98 -4.87 -8.05
CA SER A 105 -0.22 -3.65 -8.39
C SER A 105 -1.12 -2.65 -9.10
N SER A 106 -0.79 -1.34 -9.03
CA SER A 106 -1.69 -0.28 -9.51
C SER A 106 -2.04 -0.39 -11.00
N GLY A 107 -1.08 -0.79 -11.86
CA GLY A 107 -1.36 -1.01 -13.29
C GLY A 107 -2.31 -2.20 -13.51
N GLU A 108 -2.09 -3.30 -12.80
CA GLU A 108 -2.98 -4.47 -12.82
C GLU A 108 -4.37 -4.12 -12.30
N THR A 109 -4.46 -3.30 -11.24
CA THR A 109 -5.74 -2.83 -10.68
C THR A 109 -6.53 -2.07 -11.74
N VAL A 110 -5.90 -1.09 -12.39
CA VAL A 110 -6.57 -0.32 -13.46
C VAL A 110 -7.03 -1.23 -14.58
N ALA A 111 -6.19 -2.12 -15.07
CA ALA A 111 -6.54 -3.06 -16.15
C ALA A 111 -7.72 -3.97 -15.76
N ARG A 112 -7.74 -4.47 -14.52
CA ARG A 112 -8.80 -5.35 -14.03
C ARG A 112 -10.11 -4.62 -13.77
N LEU A 113 -10.05 -3.38 -13.27
CA LEU A 113 -11.22 -2.52 -13.12
C LEU A 113 -11.85 -2.21 -14.48
N ASP A 114 -11.03 -1.92 -15.50
CA ASP A 114 -11.50 -1.62 -16.84
C ASP A 114 -12.12 -2.86 -17.51
N ALA A 115 -11.48 -4.01 -17.41
CA ALA A 115 -11.99 -5.28 -17.94
C ALA A 115 -13.33 -5.70 -17.29
N ALA A 116 -13.51 -5.39 -15.99
CA ALA A 116 -14.71 -5.72 -15.22
C ALA A 116 -15.73 -4.56 -15.17
N LYS A 117 -15.56 -3.50 -15.96
CA LYS A 117 -16.36 -2.26 -15.86
C LYS A 117 -17.88 -2.47 -15.92
N ALA A 118 -18.34 -3.43 -16.72
CA ALA A 118 -19.76 -3.74 -16.84
C ALA A 118 -20.32 -4.55 -15.66
N ASN A 119 -19.46 -5.29 -14.93
CA ASN A 119 -19.82 -6.09 -13.76
C ASN A 119 -18.67 -6.05 -12.75
N PRO A 120 -18.56 -4.98 -11.93
CA PRO A 120 -17.46 -4.77 -11.03
C PRO A 120 -17.25 -5.93 -10.04
N GLU A 121 -15.98 -6.36 -9.90
CA GLU A 121 -15.57 -7.39 -8.97
C GLU A 121 -15.20 -6.82 -7.59
N PHE A 122 -14.88 -5.52 -7.55
CA PHE A 122 -14.40 -4.83 -6.37
C PHE A 122 -15.35 -3.70 -5.98
N ASP A 123 -15.36 -3.39 -4.70
CA ASP A 123 -16.15 -2.31 -4.12
C ASP A 123 -15.28 -1.08 -3.78
N VAL A 124 -14.05 -1.34 -3.34
CA VAL A 124 -13.08 -0.31 -2.93
C VAL A 124 -11.72 -0.60 -3.52
N TRP A 125 -11.01 0.46 -3.94
CA TRP A 125 -9.59 0.41 -4.18
C TRP A 125 -8.84 1.09 -3.04
N HIS A 126 -7.93 0.36 -2.36
CA HIS A 126 -7.13 0.83 -1.23
C HIS A 126 -5.64 0.70 -1.51
N GLY A 127 -4.89 1.80 -1.42
CA GLY A 127 -3.44 1.81 -1.58
C GLY A 127 -2.94 1.82 -3.02
N GLY A 128 -1.68 2.15 -3.17
CA GLY A 128 -1.03 2.41 -4.45
C GLY A 128 -1.03 3.90 -4.82
N PRO A 129 -0.09 4.33 -5.68
CA PRO A 129 0.13 5.73 -6.02
C PRO A 129 -1.06 6.44 -6.65
N ALA A 130 -1.24 7.73 -6.32
CA ALA A 130 -2.36 8.57 -6.73
C ALA A 130 -2.50 8.73 -8.24
N ASP A 131 -1.42 8.61 -9.02
CA ASP A 131 -1.50 8.59 -10.49
C ASP A 131 -2.36 7.44 -11.02
N GLY A 132 -2.35 6.28 -10.36
CA GLY A 132 -3.22 5.15 -10.70
C GLY A 132 -4.70 5.48 -10.51
N PHE A 133 -5.05 6.15 -9.42
CA PHE A 133 -6.41 6.66 -9.18
C PHE A 133 -6.80 7.73 -10.21
N GLY A 134 -5.84 8.57 -10.62
CA GLY A 134 -6.03 9.53 -11.71
C GLY A 134 -6.40 8.85 -13.03
N VAL A 135 -5.68 7.77 -13.40
CA VAL A 135 -6.03 6.95 -14.58
C VAL A 135 -7.42 6.34 -14.44
N ALA A 136 -7.74 5.78 -13.28
CA ALA A 136 -9.06 5.20 -13.03
C ALA A 136 -10.19 6.25 -13.09
N ARG A 137 -9.94 7.47 -12.61
CA ARG A 137 -10.86 8.61 -12.76
C ARG A 137 -11.10 8.94 -14.23
N ILE A 138 -10.04 9.09 -15.02
CA ILE A 138 -10.12 9.37 -16.46
C ILE A 138 -10.88 8.25 -17.19
N GLY A 139 -10.64 7.00 -16.84
CA GLY A 139 -11.34 5.82 -17.39
C GLY A 139 -12.77 5.64 -16.88
N GLY A 140 -13.24 6.45 -15.94
CA GLY A 140 -14.57 6.32 -15.33
C GLY A 140 -14.74 5.00 -14.56
N LEU A 141 -13.67 4.57 -13.83
CA LEU A 141 -13.62 3.30 -13.08
C LEU A 141 -13.87 3.49 -11.57
N ILE A 142 -13.84 4.72 -11.10
CA ILE A 142 -14.09 5.10 -9.70
C ILE A 142 -15.10 6.22 -9.62
N ASP A 143 -15.86 6.25 -8.54
CA ASP A 143 -16.88 7.26 -8.27
C ASP A 143 -16.45 8.28 -7.23
N LYS A 144 -17.07 9.44 -7.25
CA LYS A 144 -16.90 10.47 -6.24
C LYS A 144 -17.47 10.01 -4.90
N TYR A 145 -16.64 10.10 -3.88
CA TYR A 145 -17.08 9.99 -2.50
C TYR A 145 -16.24 10.88 -1.58
N ALA A 146 -16.79 12.02 -1.22
CA ALA A 146 -16.19 12.90 -0.23
C ALA A 146 -16.53 12.38 1.18
N SER A 147 -15.70 11.47 1.69
CA SER A 147 -15.84 10.93 3.04
C SER A 147 -15.89 12.07 4.09
N PRO A 148 -16.79 12.02 5.07
CA PRO A 148 -16.77 12.96 6.20
C PRO A 148 -15.41 12.96 6.94
N THR A 149 -14.75 11.79 7.02
CA THR A 149 -13.42 11.65 7.64
C THR A 149 -12.32 12.32 6.83
N ARG A 150 -12.56 12.60 5.54
CA ARG A 150 -11.64 13.33 4.66
C ARG A 150 -11.24 14.69 5.24
N ALA A 151 -12.13 15.37 5.98
CA ALA A 151 -11.83 16.65 6.62
C ALA A 151 -10.63 16.60 7.58
N MET A 152 -10.25 15.41 8.06
CA MET A 152 -9.09 15.19 8.90
C MET A 152 -7.78 15.07 8.11
N ILE A 153 -7.85 14.83 6.81
CA ILE A 153 -6.67 14.59 5.96
C ILE A 153 -6.23 15.93 5.33
N PRO A 154 -4.94 16.29 5.38
CA PRO A 154 -4.46 17.50 4.71
C PRO A 154 -4.83 17.54 3.22
N THR A 155 -5.26 18.70 2.72
CA THR A 155 -5.76 18.88 1.35
C THR A 155 -4.78 18.42 0.27
N LYS A 156 -3.48 18.59 0.51
CA LYS A 156 -2.41 18.14 -0.40
C LYS A 156 -2.39 16.61 -0.64
N TYR A 157 -3.09 15.84 0.18
CA TYR A 157 -3.23 14.39 0.06
C TYR A 157 -4.63 13.98 -0.40
N GLN A 158 -5.36 14.86 -1.04
CA GLN A 158 -6.72 14.63 -1.50
C GLN A 158 -6.88 15.00 -2.97
N ASN A 159 -7.66 14.21 -3.69
CA ASN A 159 -8.18 14.67 -4.99
C ASN A 159 -9.23 15.76 -4.76
N VAL A 160 -9.08 16.90 -5.43
CA VAL A 160 -9.96 18.08 -5.23
C VAL A 160 -11.43 17.74 -5.48
N ASP A 161 -11.72 16.89 -6.49
CA ASP A 161 -13.07 16.50 -6.87
C ASP A 161 -13.67 15.36 -6.01
N GLY A 162 -12.90 14.79 -5.09
CA GLY A 162 -13.38 13.74 -4.18
C GLY A 162 -13.40 12.33 -4.75
N PHE A 163 -12.65 12.04 -5.80
CA PHE A 163 -12.55 10.68 -6.34
C PHE A 163 -11.68 9.75 -5.48
N TRP A 164 -10.68 10.29 -4.79
CA TRP A 164 -9.83 9.52 -3.87
C TRP A 164 -9.32 10.42 -2.74
N THR A 165 -8.92 9.80 -1.65
CA THR A 165 -8.28 10.46 -0.51
C THR A 165 -7.08 9.63 -0.06
N GLY A 166 -5.97 10.27 0.27
CA GLY A 166 -4.75 9.60 0.70
C GLY A 166 -4.86 9.00 2.10
N VAL A 167 -4.35 7.80 2.25
CA VAL A 167 -4.23 7.07 3.52
C VAL A 167 -2.80 7.15 4.04
N TYR A 168 -1.83 7.17 3.13
CA TYR A 168 -0.40 7.22 3.45
C TYR A 168 0.40 7.92 2.35
N VAL A 169 1.66 8.21 2.65
CA VAL A 169 2.66 8.67 1.67
C VAL A 169 3.96 7.91 1.82
N GLY A 170 4.69 7.73 0.72
CA GLY A 170 5.98 7.06 0.70
C GLY A 170 6.94 7.66 -0.32
N ALA A 171 8.21 7.87 0.05
CA ALA A 171 9.23 8.34 -0.88
C ALA A 171 9.79 7.19 -1.70
N LEU A 172 10.00 7.41 -3.00
CA LEU A 172 10.77 6.52 -3.84
C LEU A 172 12.25 6.57 -3.41
N GLY A 173 12.91 5.42 -3.35
CA GLY A 173 14.30 5.34 -2.90
C GLY A 173 15.06 4.16 -3.50
N PHE A 174 16.33 4.11 -3.18
CA PHE A 174 17.23 3.01 -3.50
C PHE A 174 17.33 2.08 -2.31
N CYS A 175 17.01 0.81 -2.51
CA CYS A 175 17.16 -0.25 -1.54
C CYS A 175 18.43 -1.03 -1.85
N SER A 176 19.48 -0.81 -1.09
CA SER A 176 20.80 -1.34 -1.38
C SER A 176 21.16 -2.51 -0.49
N ASN A 177 21.58 -3.65 -1.08
CA ASN A 177 22.21 -4.72 -0.33
C ASN A 177 23.68 -4.33 -0.03
N THR A 178 23.96 -4.07 1.23
CA THR A 178 25.28 -3.57 1.66
C THR A 178 26.41 -4.58 1.47
N LYS A 179 26.10 -5.89 1.50
CA LYS A 179 27.08 -6.96 1.25
C LYS A 179 27.43 -7.04 -0.23
N GLU A 180 26.43 -6.97 -1.11
CA GLU A 180 26.64 -7.02 -2.56
C GLU A 180 27.35 -5.77 -3.08
N LEU A 181 26.97 -4.58 -2.60
CA LEU A 181 27.69 -3.35 -2.95
C LEU A 181 29.17 -3.42 -2.54
N LYS A 182 29.46 -3.95 -1.34
CA LYS A 182 30.85 -4.17 -0.89
C LYS A 182 31.58 -5.16 -1.80
N ARG A 183 30.94 -6.26 -2.20
CA ARG A 183 31.52 -7.26 -3.14
C ARG A 183 31.85 -6.64 -4.50
N LEU A 184 31.00 -5.73 -4.99
CA LEU A 184 31.19 -5.02 -6.24
C LEU A 184 32.15 -3.82 -6.15
N GLY A 185 32.61 -3.44 -4.96
CA GLY A 185 33.40 -2.23 -4.74
C GLY A 185 32.64 -0.92 -4.99
N VAL A 186 31.29 -0.96 -4.92
CA VAL A 186 30.41 0.18 -5.19
C VAL A 186 29.90 0.77 -3.89
N LYS A 187 29.90 2.10 -3.79
CA LYS A 187 29.28 2.80 -2.66
C LYS A 187 27.76 2.72 -2.73
N VAL A 188 27.09 2.92 -1.58
CA VAL A 188 25.62 3.06 -1.55
C VAL A 188 25.23 4.24 -2.45
N PRO A 189 24.36 4.04 -3.46
CA PRO A 189 23.95 5.09 -4.38
C PRO A 189 23.23 6.23 -3.65
N THR A 190 23.57 7.46 -3.99
CA THR A 190 22.96 8.70 -3.46
C THR A 190 22.60 9.69 -4.57
N SER A 191 22.74 9.25 -5.82
CA SER A 191 22.32 9.99 -6.99
C SER A 191 21.73 9.05 -8.03
N TRP A 192 20.90 9.60 -8.92
CA TRP A 192 20.41 8.83 -10.07
C TRP A 192 21.55 8.45 -11.02
N ALA A 193 22.60 9.28 -11.09
CA ALA A 193 23.80 8.98 -11.88
C ALA A 193 24.53 7.73 -11.38
N ASP A 194 24.54 7.48 -10.06
CA ASP A 194 25.18 6.30 -9.48
C ASP A 194 24.60 4.99 -10.00
N LEU A 195 23.31 4.98 -10.39
CA LEU A 195 22.64 3.80 -10.95
C LEU A 195 23.10 3.47 -12.37
N LEU A 196 23.77 4.40 -13.05
CA LEU A 196 24.36 4.19 -14.38
C LEU A 196 25.80 3.65 -14.31
N ASN A 197 26.33 3.44 -13.11
CA ASN A 197 27.68 2.88 -12.93
C ASN A 197 27.78 1.50 -13.60
N PRO A 198 28.73 1.27 -14.53
CA PRO A 198 28.93 -0.03 -15.21
C PRO A 198 29.16 -1.21 -14.27
N ALA A 199 29.71 -0.98 -13.06
CA ALA A 199 29.87 -2.01 -12.04
C ALA A 199 28.53 -2.55 -11.51
N LEU A 200 27.41 -1.85 -11.76
CA LEU A 200 26.06 -2.30 -11.46
C LEU A 200 25.39 -3.05 -12.63
N LYS A 201 26.12 -3.39 -13.70
CA LYS A 201 25.56 -4.15 -14.82
C LYS A 201 24.88 -5.43 -14.32
N LYS A 202 23.56 -5.57 -14.64
CA LYS A 202 22.69 -6.66 -14.16
C LYS A 202 22.62 -6.79 -12.61
N ASN A 203 22.86 -5.69 -11.88
CA ASN A 203 22.79 -5.64 -10.41
C ASN A 203 21.70 -4.68 -9.88
N ILE A 204 20.77 -4.28 -10.75
CA ILE A 204 19.60 -3.51 -10.39
C ILE A 204 18.32 -4.33 -10.59
N SER A 205 17.38 -4.27 -9.68
CA SER A 205 16.00 -4.73 -9.84
C SER A 205 15.03 -3.57 -9.68
N THR A 206 14.06 -3.49 -10.56
CA THR A 206 12.94 -2.54 -10.48
C THR A 206 11.68 -3.23 -10.99
N ALA A 207 10.51 -2.68 -10.71
CA ALA A 207 9.29 -3.19 -11.31
C ALA A 207 9.10 -2.63 -12.73
N HIS A 208 8.12 -3.20 -13.45
CA HIS A 208 7.77 -2.76 -14.80
C HIS A 208 6.78 -1.59 -14.75
N PRO A 209 7.00 -0.47 -15.44
CA PRO A 209 6.14 0.72 -15.35
C PRO A 209 4.69 0.48 -15.75
N SER A 210 4.42 -0.44 -16.67
CA SER A 210 3.06 -0.77 -17.13
C SER A 210 2.24 -1.49 -16.05
N THR A 211 2.88 -2.28 -15.17
CA THR A 211 2.18 -3.05 -14.13
C THR A 211 2.25 -2.40 -12.76
N SER A 212 3.34 -1.70 -12.43
CA SER A 212 3.65 -1.17 -11.10
C SER A 212 3.57 0.34 -11.04
N GLY A 213 2.83 0.85 -10.05
CA GLY A 213 2.82 2.27 -9.71
C GLY A 213 4.20 2.77 -9.27
N THR A 214 4.95 1.99 -8.48
CA THR A 214 6.32 2.34 -8.04
C THR A 214 7.25 2.56 -9.22
N ALA A 215 7.21 1.67 -10.21
CA ALA A 215 8.05 1.80 -11.40
C ALA A 215 7.59 2.94 -12.29
N PHE A 216 6.29 3.20 -12.38
CA PHE A 216 5.80 4.38 -13.09
C PHE A 216 6.22 5.67 -12.36
N THR A 217 6.16 5.71 -11.02
CA THR A 217 6.72 6.83 -10.24
C THR A 217 8.20 7.03 -10.55
N THR A 218 8.97 5.93 -10.72
CA THR A 218 10.38 6.01 -11.12
C THR A 218 10.53 6.67 -12.50
N LEU A 219 9.80 6.19 -13.50
CA LEU A 219 9.84 6.72 -14.87
C LEU A 219 9.42 8.21 -14.90
N TRP A 220 8.29 8.55 -14.27
CA TRP A 220 7.79 9.91 -14.24
C TRP A 220 8.73 10.87 -13.48
N THR A 221 9.39 10.39 -12.44
CA THR A 221 10.44 11.15 -11.75
C THR A 221 11.57 11.54 -12.70
N GLN A 222 11.96 10.64 -13.63
CA GLN A 222 13.00 10.97 -14.62
C GLN A 222 12.51 12.03 -15.62
N VAL A 223 11.25 11.93 -16.06
CA VAL A 223 10.63 12.94 -16.94
C VAL A 223 10.65 14.33 -16.28
N ILE A 224 10.23 14.42 -15.01
CA ILE A 224 10.21 15.71 -14.29
C ILE A 224 11.61 16.27 -14.10
N ARG A 225 12.54 15.47 -13.53
CA ARG A 225 13.86 15.97 -13.14
C ARG A 225 14.76 16.33 -14.34
N LEU A 226 14.51 15.72 -15.50
CA LEU A 226 15.30 15.96 -16.71
C LEU A 226 14.62 16.93 -17.68
N GLY A 227 13.37 17.34 -17.39
CA GLY A 227 12.67 18.38 -18.15
C GLY A 227 11.85 17.89 -19.34
N GLY A 228 11.75 16.57 -19.56
CA GLY A 228 10.97 16.05 -20.69
C GLY A 228 10.88 14.53 -20.78
N GLU A 229 9.92 14.04 -21.59
CA GLU A 229 9.73 12.60 -21.84
C GLU A 229 10.94 11.98 -22.53
N THR A 230 11.53 12.67 -23.50
CA THR A 230 12.68 12.18 -24.26
C THR A 230 13.86 11.93 -23.33
N GLU A 231 14.24 12.91 -22.55
CA GLU A 231 15.37 12.86 -21.63
C GLU A 231 15.11 11.82 -20.52
N GLY A 232 13.87 11.73 -20.04
CA GLY A 232 13.44 10.72 -19.07
C GLY A 232 13.57 9.29 -19.61
N LEU A 233 13.11 9.03 -20.84
CA LEU A 233 13.23 7.74 -21.50
C LEU A 233 14.69 7.39 -21.83
N GLU A 234 15.51 8.36 -22.27
CA GLU A 234 16.95 8.14 -22.48
C GLU A 234 17.68 7.70 -21.20
N TYR A 235 17.37 8.35 -20.06
CA TYR A 235 17.91 7.91 -18.79
C TYR A 235 17.48 6.47 -18.46
N MET A 236 16.20 6.14 -18.64
CA MET A 236 15.69 4.80 -18.40
C MET A 236 16.33 3.76 -19.32
N ALA A 237 16.60 4.10 -20.57
CA ALA A 237 17.31 3.24 -21.51
C ALA A 237 18.76 2.96 -21.06
N LYS A 238 19.46 3.99 -20.57
CA LYS A 238 20.81 3.81 -20.00
C LYS A 238 20.76 2.89 -18.77
N MET A 239 19.80 3.13 -17.85
CA MET A 239 19.64 2.33 -16.64
C MET A 239 19.24 0.87 -16.95
N HIS A 240 18.49 0.64 -18.05
CA HIS A 240 18.05 -0.68 -18.47
C HIS A 240 19.22 -1.70 -18.59
N ASN A 241 20.40 -1.26 -19.02
CA ASN A 241 21.59 -2.11 -19.12
C ASN A 241 22.05 -2.66 -17.76
N ASN A 242 21.77 -1.92 -16.69
CA ASN A 242 22.10 -2.33 -15.32
C ASN A 242 20.96 -3.13 -14.63
N VAL A 243 19.77 -3.13 -15.21
CA VAL A 243 18.63 -3.89 -14.68
C VAL A 243 18.77 -5.37 -14.99
N LEU A 244 18.78 -6.23 -13.97
CA LEU A 244 18.73 -7.68 -14.16
C LEU A 244 17.36 -8.10 -14.70
N GLN A 245 16.30 -7.69 -13.99
CA GLN A 245 14.93 -8.04 -14.33
C GLN A 245 13.94 -6.98 -13.88
N TYR A 246 12.82 -6.92 -14.58
CA TYR A 246 11.64 -6.16 -14.17
C TYR A 246 10.66 -7.07 -13.44
N THR A 247 10.27 -6.69 -12.22
CA THR A 247 9.25 -7.41 -11.47
C THR A 247 7.85 -6.89 -11.81
N LYS A 248 6.82 -7.68 -11.53
CA LYS A 248 5.43 -7.27 -11.70
C LYS A 248 4.99 -6.23 -10.66
N SER A 249 5.46 -6.40 -9.43
CA SER A 249 5.09 -5.60 -8.27
C SER A 249 6.23 -4.72 -7.78
N GLY A 250 5.91 -3.47 -7.37
CA GLY A 250 6.89 -2.51 -6.85
C GLY A 250 7.64 -2.97 -5.59
N VAL A 251 7.07 -3.88 -4.80
CA VAL A 251 7.72 -4.47 -3.63
C VAL A 251 8.65 -5.64 -3.99
N GLY A 252 8.48 -6.26 -5.16
CA GLY A 252 9.26 -7.43 -5.60
C GLY A 252 10.77 -7.25 -5.52
N PRO A 253 11.33 -6.09 -5.89
CA PRO A 253 12.78 -5.85 -5.82
C PRO A 253 13.37 -5.95 -4.41
N VAL A 254 12.58 -5.75 -3.34
CA VAL A 254 13.09 -5.87 -1.94
C VAL A 254 13.59 -7.29 -1.66
N ALA A 255 12.79 -8.31 -2.03
CA ALA A 255 13.17 -9.69 -1.79
C ALA A 255 14.39 -10.12 -2.60
N ILE A 256 14.45 -9.71 -3.88
CA ILE A 256 15.56 -10.00 -4.79
C ILE A 256 16.86 -9.37 -4.29
N THR A 257 16.79 -8.09 -3.90
CA THR A 257 17.93 -7.37 -3.32
C THR A 257 18.32 -7.94 -1.96
N GLY A 258 17.34 -8.27 -1.12
CA GLY A 258 17.59 -8.84 0.21
C GLY A 258 18.32 -10.18 0.18
N ARG A 259 18.03 -11.03 -0.82
CA ARG A 259 18.75 -12.30 -1.03
C ARG A 259 20.12 -12.14 -1.70
N GLY A 260 20.46 -10.93 -2.16
CA GLY A 260 21.73 -10.65 -2.81
C GLY A 260 21.79 -11.06 -4.28
N GLU A 261 20.66 -11.27 -4.92
CA GLU A 261 20.61 -11.55 -6.38
C GLU A 261 20.98 -10.29 -7.20
N VAL A 262 20.72 -9.12 -6.62
CA VAL A 262 21.15 -7.81 -7.13
C VAL A 262 21.63 -6.92 -5.99
N ALA A 263 22.42 -5.91 -6.33
CA ALA A 263 22.94 -4.97 -5.35
C ALA A 263 21.95 -3.84 -4.98
N VAL A 264 21.06 -3.44 -5.91
CA VAL A 264 20.14 -2.30 -5.71
C VAL A 264 18.75 -2.63 -6.21
N GLY A 265 17.74 -2.33 -5.39
CA GLY A 265 16.33 -2.33 -5.74
C GLY A 265 15.78 -0.89 -5.79
N LEU A 266 14.95 -0.59 -6.79
CA LEU A 266 14.19 0.67 -6.85
C LEU A 266 12.80 0.41 -6.28
N VAL A 267 12.50 0.99 -5.12
CA VAL A 267 11.29 0.71 -4.34
C VAL A 267 10.82 1.96 -3.58
N PHE A 268 9.63 1.93 -3.03
CA PHE A 268 9.30 2.90 -2.00
C PHE A 268 10.05 2.60 -0.70
N SER A 269 10.50 3.63 -0.02
CA SER A 269 11.41 3.56 1.12
C SER A 269 10.92 2.65 2.25
N HIS A 270 9.61 2.67 2.52
CA HIS A 270 9.00 1.87 3.57
C HIS A 270 9.16 0.36 3.35
N ASP A 271 9.16 -0.11 2.09
CA ASP A 271 9.37 -1.52 1.76
C ASP A 271 10.82 -1.95 2.07
N CYS A 272 11.79 -1.09 1.73
CA CYS A 272 13.20 -1.33 2.07
C CYS A 272 13.43 -1.34 3.58
N VAL A 273 12.84 -0.39 4.29
CA VAL A 273 12.89 -0.31 5.76
C VAL A 273 12.32 -1.57 6.38
N ALA A 274 11.16 -2.04 5.89
CA ALA A 274 10.55 -3.28 6.38
C ALA A 274 11.45 -4.50 6.18
N GLY A 275 12.13 -4.60 5.03
CA GLY A 275 13.12 -5.66 4.79
C GLY A 275 14.33 -5.58 5.71
N ALA A 276 14.84 -4.37 5.98
CA ALA A 276 15.95 -4.17 6.91
C ALA A 276 15.57 -4.53 8.36
N GLU A 277 14.38 -4.17 8.81
CA GLU A 277 13.85 -4.55 10.13
C GLU A 277 13.66 -6.07 10.29
N GLN A 278 13.49 -6.80 9.18
CA GLN A 278 13.50 -8.27 9.16
C GLN A 278 14.91 -8.89 9.16
N GLY A 279 15.95 -8.09 9.28
CA GLY A 279 17.35 -8.54 9.35
C GLY A 279 18.02 -8.74 7.99
N LEU A 280 17.40 -8.35 6.88
CA LEU A 280 18.07 -8.36 5.58
C LEU A 280 19.16 -7.26 5.53
N PRO A 281 20.28 -7.49 4.83
CA PRO A 281 21.40 -6.55 4.77
C PRO A 281 21.07 -5.34 3.86
N LEU A 282 19.94 -4.72 4.11
CA LEU A 282 19.39 -3.65 3.29
C LEU A 282 19.59 -2.28 3.93
N LYS A 283 19.85 -1.28 3.08
CA LYS A 283 19.95 0.12 3.45
C LYS A 283 19.21 0.97 2.44
N VAL A 284 18.28 1.82 2.93
CA VAL A 284 17.61 2.80 2.10
C VAL A 284 18.47 4.04 1.93
N SER A 285 18.49 4.60 0.70
CA SER A 285 19.10 5.89 0.37
C SER A 285 18.25 6.63 -0.66
N PHE A 286 18.53 7.92 -0.85
CA PHE A 286 17.76 8.79 -1.72
C PHE A 286 18.69 9.61 -2.62
N PRO A 287 18.24 9.91 -3.86
CA PRO A 287 19.03 10.72 -4.78
C PRO A 287 19.03 12.20 -4.36
N SER A 288 20.22 12.80 -4.38
CA SER A 288 20.42 14.22 -4.06
C SER A 288 19.76 15.18 -5.06
N GLU A 289 19.55 14.74 -6.30
CA GLU A 289 18.89 15.50 -7.36
C GLU A 289 17.38 15.65 -7.14
N GLY A 290 16.81 14.81 -6.30
CA GLY A 290 15.40 14.76 -6.00
C GLY A 290 14.75 13.44 -6.38
N THR A 291 13.72 13.06 -5.64
CA THR A 291 12.98 11.82 -5.83
C THR A 291 11.49 12.06 -5.93
N GLY A 292 10.78 11.11 -6.57
CA GLY A 292 9.34 11.05 -6.56
C GLY A 292 8.78 10.48 -5.26
N TYR A 293 7.48 10.53 -5.14
CA TYR A 293 6.77 9.97 -4.00
C TYR A 293 5.39 9.47 -4.42
N GLU A 294 4.78 8.69 -3.56
CA GLU A 294 3.39 8.28 -3.71
C GLU A 294 2.50 8.92 -2.64
N ILE A 295 1.23 9.09 -3.00
CA ILE A 295 0.11 9.21 -2.06
C ILE A 295 -0.71 7.95 -2.26
N GLY A 296 -0.67 7.04 -1.28
CA GLY A 296 -1.48 5.83 -1.33
C GLY A 296 -2.93 6.15 -1.00
N GLY A 297 -3.80 6.04 -2.00
CA GLY A 297 -5.17 6.48 -1.92
C GLY A 297 -6.17 5.42 -1.45
N VAL A 298 -7.41 5.86 -1.21
CA VAL A 298 -8.60 5.01 -1.12
C VAL A 298 -9.72 5.61 -1.95
N ALA A 299 -10.45 4.78 -2.72
CA ALA A 299 -11.50 5.23 -3.64
C ALA A 299 -12.66 4.23 -3.69
N LEU A 300 -13.85 4.75 -3.98
CA LEU A 300 -15.05 3.97 -4.30
C LEU A 300 -14.96 3.47 -5.74
N VAL A 301 -15.05 2.18 -5.95
CA VAL A 301 -15.11 1.61 -7.30
C VAL A 301 -16.50 1.89 -7.88
N LYS A 302 -16.53 2.33 -9.14
CA LYS A 302 -17.78 2.61 -9.85
C LYS A 302 -18.59 1.35 -10.05
N GLY A 303 -19.90 1.43 -9.73
CA GLY A 303 -20.78 0.28 -9.82
C GLY A 303 -20.57 -0.74 -8.69
N SER A 304 -19.92 -0.38 -7.59
CA SER A 304 -19.82 -1.22 -6.39
C SER A 304 -21.15 -1.86 -6.04
N LYS A 305 -21.14 -3.17 -5.77
CA LYS A 305 -22.34 -3.94 -5.39
C LYS A 305 -22.80 -3.64 -3.96
N ASN A 306 -21.91 -3.03 -3.16
CA ASN A 306 -22.15 -2.69 -1.75
C ASN A 306 -21.69 -1.26 -1.42
N PRO A 307 -22.28 -0.24 -2.08
CA PRO A 307 -21.76 1.13 -1.97
C PRO A 307 -21.78 1.70 -0.55
N ASP A 308 -22.75 1.32 0.28
CA ASP A 308 -22.82 1.79 1.67
C ASP A 308 -21.68 1.21 2.52
N ALA A 309 -21.39 -0.08 2.37
CA ALA A 309 -20.27 -0.74 3.02
C ALA A 309 -18.92 -0.21 2.49
N ALA A 310 -18.83 0.04 1.17
CA ALA A 310 -17.65 0.62 0.54
C ALA A 310 -17.32 2.02 1.09
N LYS A 311 -18.34 2.89 1.18
CA LYS A 311 -18.21 4.23 1.79
C LYS A 311 -17.78 4.15 3.25
N SER A 312 -18.39 3.24 4.01
CA SER A 312 -18.00 3.02 5.41
C SER A 312 -16.56 2.52 5.56
N TYR A 313 -16.08 1.67 4.62
CA TYR A 313 -14.69 1.25 4.59
C TYR A 313 -13.75 2.42 4.31
N ILE A 314 -14.11 3.29 3.38
CA ILE A 314 -13.32 4.51 3.06
C ILE A 314 -13.23 5.41 4.31
N ASP A 315 -14.37 5.65 4.98
CA ASP A 315 -14.40 6.43 6.23
C ASP A 315 -13.51 5.82 7.31
N PHE A 316 -13.56 4.49 7.45
CA PHE A 316 -12.70 3.75 8.37
C PHE A 316 -11.22 3.87 7.99
N ALA A 317 -10.87 3.66 6.71
CA ALA A 317 -9.48 3.72 6.24
C ALA A 317 -8.81 5.08 6.46
N LEU A 318 -9.59 6.15 6.44
CA LEU A 318 -9.11 7.52 6.70
C LEU A 318 -9.00 7.86 8.18
N SER A 319 -9.52 7.02 9.08
CA SER A 319 -9.41 7.23 10.53
C SER A 319 -7.99 6.98 11.04
N SER A 320 -7.59 7.71 12.08
CA SER A 320 -6.30 7.48 12.74
C SER A 320 -6.18 6.09 13.35
N GLN A 321 -7.28 5.52 13.82
CA GLN A 321 -7.32 4.16 14.36
C GLN A 321 -6.95 3.12 13.31
N ALA A 322 -7.53 3.21 12.11
CA ALA A 322 -7.25 2.29 11.02
C ALA A 322 -5.83 2.47 10.47
N GLN A 323 -5.40 3.73 10.26
CA GLN A 323 -4.06 4.00 9.74
C GLN A 323 -2.97 3.50 10.71
N ASN A 324 -3.15 3.61 12.02
CA ASN A 324 -2.22 3.09 13.03
C ASN A 324 -2.05 1.56 13.00
N LEU A 325 -2.85 0.81 12.26
CA LEU A 325 -2.64 -0.62 12.03
C LEU A 325 -1.39 -0.88 11.16
N GLY A 326 -1.02 0.04 10.26
CA GLY A 326 0.11 -0.13 9.38
C GLY A 326 1.41 -0.51 10.10
N PRO A 327 1.91 0.31 11.04
CA PRO A 327 3.15 0.00 11.77
C PRO A 327 3.10 -1.32 12.57
N THR A 328 1.92 -1.79 12.98
CA THR A 328 1.78 -3.07 13.71
C THR A 328 2.04 -4.30 12.84
N VAL A 329 2.03 -4.12 11.53
CA VAL A 329 2.28 -5.16 10.53
C VAL A 329 3.44 -4.81 9.59
N ALA A 330 4.41 -4.05 10.10
CA ALA A 330 5.62 -3.62 9.41
C ALA A 330 5.37 -2.77 8.14
N ALA A 331 4.25 -2.07 8.06
CA ALA A 331 3.98 -1.09 7.02
C ALA A 331 4.37 0.31 7.53
N TYR A 332 5.54 0.81 7.10
CA TYR A 332 6.17 2.02 7.64
C TYR A 332 5.99 3.25 6.74
N GLN A 333 4.89 3.32 6.00
CA GLN A 333 4.49 4.52 5.28
C GLN A 333 4.15 5.65 6.25
N VAL A 334 4.38 6.89 5.87
CA VAL A 334 3.93 8.05 6.64
C VAL A 334 2.41 8.17 6.49
N LEU A 335 1.72 8.14 7.62
CA LEU A 335 0.26 8.16 7.68
C LEU A 335 -0.27 9.58 7.45
N THR A 336 -1.38 9.71 6.73
CA THR A 336 -1.91 11.03 6.33
C THR A 336 -2.77 11.70 7.39
N ASN A 337 -3.43 10.92 8.26
CA ASN A 337 -4.25 11.49 9.32
C ASN A 337 -3.35 12.04 10.44
N PRO A 338 -3.41 13.34 10.77
CA PRO A 338 -2.49 13.96 11.73
C PRO A 338 -2.66 13.47 13.17
N LYS A 339 -3.75 12.73 13.48
CA LYS A 339 -3.96 12.11 14.80
C LYS A 339 -3.31 10.72 14.92
N THR A 340 -2.59 10.26 13.90
CA THR A 340 -1.86 8.98 13.97
C THR A 340 -0.59 9.10 14.79
N LYS A 341 -0.11 7.96 15.28
CA LYS A 341 1.18 7.88 15.97
C LYS A 341 2.31 7.86 14.95
N TYR A 342 3.32 8.70 15.16
CA TYR A 342 4.54 8.63 14.37
C TYR A 342 5.40 7.44 14.79
N ASP A 343 5.87 6.69 13.83
CA ASP A 343 6.87 5.64 14.03
C ASP A 343 8.22 6.11 13.46
N ARG A 344 9.29 5.96 14.24
CA ARG A 344 10.65 6.41 13.86
C ARG A 344 11.19 5.78 12.58
N ARG A 345 10.63 4.65 12.15
CA ARG A 345 10.96 3.93 10.92
C ARG A 345 10.35 4.57 9.68
N MET A 346 9.37 5.44 9.84
CA MET A 346 8.75 6.18 8.73
C MET A 346 9.72 7.22 8.17
N VAL A 347 9.88 7.22 6.85
CA VAL A 347 10.69 8.23 6.15
C VAL A 347 9.81 9.42 5.77
N THR A 348 10.00 10.54 6.45
CA THR A 348 9.23 11.76 6.21
C THR A 348 9.71 12.51 4.97
N LEU A 349 8.78 12.89 4.09
CA LEU A 349 9.10 13.61 2.85
C LEU A 349 9.81 14.95 3.08
N SER A 350 9.53 15.64 4.20
CA SER A 350 10.13 16.94 4.52
C SER A 350 11.66 16.91 4.73
N LYS A 351 12.23 15.73 4.90
CA LYS A 351 13.68 15.52 5.02
C LYS A 351 14.36 15.21 3.69
N LEU A 352 13.60 15.19 2.60
CA LEU A 352 14.07 14.78 1.28
C LEU A 352 13.85 15.89 0.27
N LYS A 353 14.67 15.91 -0.77
CA LYS A 353 14.41 16.70 -1.96
C LYS A 353 13.38 15.95 -2.81
N ILE A 354 12.17 16.45 -2.88
CA ILE A 354 11.07 15.88 -3.66
C ILE A 354 10.93 16.67 -4.95
N VAL A 355 10.74 15.95 -6.08
CA VAL A 355 10.42 16.59 -7.36
C VAL A 355 8.99 17.17 -7.34
N ASP A 356 8.71 18.16 -8.16
CA ASP A 356 7.36 18.73 -8.30
C ASP A 356 6.44 17.72 -9.03
N TYR A 357 5.93 16.76 -8.26
CA TYR A 357 5.18 15.61 -8.78
C TYR A 357 3.69 15.95 -8.90
N ASP A 358 3.28 16.31 -10.11
CA ASP A 358 1.87 16.53 -10.47
C ASP A 358 1.22 15.18 -10.82
N PHE A 359 0.36 14.68 -9.94
CA PHE A 359 -0.31 13.38 -10.10
C PHE A 359 -1.34 13.36 -11.24
N ASP A 360 -1.96 14.47 -11.56
CA ASP A 360 -2.93 14.53 -12.68
C ASP A 360 -2.20 14.53 -14.04
N LYS A 361 -1.09 15.24 -14.17
CA LYS A 361 -0.22 15.14 -15.36
C LYS A 361 0.38 13.74 -15.50
N ALA A 362 0.85 13.15 -14.41
CA ALA A 362 1.34 11.78 -14.37
C ALA A 362 0.28 10.78 -14.87
N ALA A 363 -0.95 10.89 -14.37
CA ALA A 363 -2.06 10.04 -14.79
C ALA A 363 -2.40 10.20 -16.27
N ALA A 364 -2.44 11.43 -16.78
CA ALA A 364 -2.74 11.71 -18.19
C ALA A 364 -1.65 11.14 -19.13
N ALA A 365 -0.39 11.23 -18.76
CA ALA A 365 0.74 10.74 -19.56
C ALA A 365 0.91 9.20 -19.50
N LYS A 366 0.40 8.54 -18.44
CA LYS A 366 0.77 7.17 -18.08
C LYS A 366 0.64 6.18 -19.21
N LYS A 367 -0.50 6.13 -19.89
CA LYS A 367 -0.77 5.15 -20.98
C LYS A 367 0.22 5.30 -22.14
N ALA A 368 0.42 6.51 -22.61
CA ALA A 368 1.32 6.77 -23.74
C ALA A 368 2.79 6.55 -23.36
N LEU A 369 3.19 7.03 -22.17
CA LEU A 369 4.58 6.93 -21.71
C LEU A 369 4.99 5.48 -21.41
N THR A 370 4.11 4.65 -20.82
CA THR A 370 4.39 3.24 -20.60
C THR A 370 4.44 2.47 -21.91
N ALA A 371 3.59 2.76 -22.90
CA ALA A 371 3.67 2.15 -24.22
C ALA A 371 4.99 2.48 -24.94
N LYS A 372 5.47 3.73 -24.83
CA LYS A 372 6.80 4.11 -25.35
C LYS A 372 7.91 3.33 -24.65
N PHE A 373 7.87 3.23 -23.32
CA PHE A 373 8.83 2.45 -22.55
C PHE A 373 8.85 0.97 -23.00
N ASP A 374 7.69 0.36 -23.19
CA ASP A 374 7.57 -1.03 -23.63
C ASP A 374 8.19 -1.25 -25.01
N ALA A 375 7.87 -0.37 -25.94
CA ALA A 375 8.32 -0.49 -27.32
C ALA A 375 9.83 -0.20 -27.51
N THR A 376 10.39 0.72 -26.73
CA THR A 376 11.75 1.24 -26.99
C THR A 376 12.80 0.77 -25.98
N ILE A 377 12.40 0.40 -24.76
CA ILE A 377 13.32 0.07 -23.67
C ILE A 377 13.12 -1.38 -23.21
N ALA A 378 11.91 -1.77 -22.81
CA ALA A 378 11.70 -3.12 -22.28
C ALA A 378 11.95 -4.21 -23.33
N ALA A 379 11.66 -3.95 -24.61
CA ALA A 379 11.92 -4.83 -25.74
C ALA A 379 13.37 -4.80 -26.22
N ALA A 380 14.17 -3.82 -25.81
CA ALA A 380 15.55 -3.67 -26.26
C ALA A 380 16.48 -4.72 -25.62
N PRO A 381 17.48 -5.23 -26.35
CA PRO A 381 18.51 -6.08 -25.75
C PRO A 381 19.33 -5.27 -24.75
N LYS A 382 19.75 -5.91 -23.65
CA LYS A 382 20.66 -5.31 -22.68
C LYS A 382 22.08 -5.42 -23.18
N SER A 383 22.68 -4.28 -23.45
CA SER A 383 24.07 -4.17 -23.96
C SER A 383 25.13 -4.49 -22.89
#